data_144545ebdf567f7ebe6572c6089facf9
#
_entry.id   144545ebdf567f7ebe6572c6089facf9
#
_cell.length_a   1.000
_cell.length_b   1.000
_cell.length_c   1.000
_cell.angle_alpha   90.00
_cell.angle_beta   90.00
_cell.angle_gamma   90.00
#
_symmetry.space_group_name_H-M   'P 1'
#
loop_
_entity.id
_entity.type
_entity.pdbx_description
1 polymer ?
#
loop_
_entity_poly.entity_id
_entity_poly.type
_entity_poly.pdbx_seq_one_letter_code
_entity_poly.pdbx_strand_id
1 'polypeptide(L)'
;MDNKESKGGLNKSLKLIFVYTVATGSIFTFVNYWDSVFYGYCGSGTFLAFALMTVAILPIALVYSELASIFHTGGGELIYNTVGINKHVGFLASWLIMAAWISVPPAVVMAIMTWVNKTLNLGLGTWGMVGCAAVLLVLYFLMSIQNVQFLVKAQAGMLFCNIAVTIITGFLLLFSGHWHLSNFGNI
;
A
#
# COMPACT_ATOMS: atom_id res chain seq x y z
N MET A 1 5.37 40.89 24.30
CA MET A 1 6.22 40.48 23.13
C MET A 1 6.44 39.00 23.25
N ASP A 2 5.57 38.25 22.61
CA ASP A 2 5.54 36.81 22.74
C ASP A 2 6.44 36.19 21.66
N ASN A 3 7.55 35.66 22.10
CA ASN A 3 8.59 35.10 21.24
C ASN A 3 8.14 33.71 20.74
N LYS A 4 7.32 33.66 19.69
CA LYS A 4 7.02 32.43 18.97
C LYS A 4 8.25 32.02 18.19
N GLU A 5 9.17 31.32 18.85
CA GLU A 5 10.17 30.51 18.15
C GLU A 5 9.45 29.55 17.22
N SER A 6 9.57 29.80 15.94
CA SER A 6 9.20 28.92 14.85
C SER A 6 10.11 27.68 14.90
N LYS A 7 9.78 26.76 15.79
CA LYS A 7 10.36 25.42 15.74
C LYS A 7 9.84 24.76 14.47
N GLY A 8 10.70 24.61 13.45
CA GLY A 8 10.46 23.86 12.24
C GLY A 8 10.30 22.36 12.50
N GLY A 9 9.49 21.99 13.46
CA GLY A 9 9.09 20.64 13.78
C GLY A 9 7.79 20.31 13.06
N LEU A 10 7.74 19.16 12.38
CA LEU A 10 6.52 18.57 11.86
C LEU A 10 5.40 18.63 12.91
N ASN A 11 4.31 19.28 12.58
CA ASN A 11 3.13 19.29 13.45
C ASN A 11 2.68 17.84 13.66
N LYS A 12 2.69 17.36 14.90
CA LYS A 12 2.16 16.05 15.30
C LYS A 12 0.63 16.07 15.18
N SER A 13 0.13 16.12 13.95
CA SER A 13 -1.32 16.22 13.66
C SER A 13 -2.03 14.86 13.71
N LEU A 14 -1.28 13.76 13.67
CA LEU A 14 -1.83 12.41 13.60
C LEU A 14 -1.43 11.59 14.84
N LYS A 15 -2.40 10.88 15.42
CA LYS A 15 -2.14 9.88 16.46
C LYS A 15 -1.41 8.68 15.88
N LEU A 16 -0.59 7.98 16.67
CA LEU A 16 0.20 6.82 16.27
C LEU A 16 -0.63 5.75 15.54
N ILE A 17 -1.86 5.52 15.99
CA ILE A 17 -2.79 4.55 15.36
C ILE A 17 -3.08 4.92 13.89
N PHE A 18 -3.22 6.20 13.57
CA PHE A 18 -3.50 6.64 12.21
C PHE A 18 -2.26 6.52 11.31
N VAL A 19 -1.06 6.78 11.84
CA VAL A 19 0.18 6.55 11.10
C VAL A 19 0.33 5.07 10.77
N TYR A 20 0.07 4.20 11.74
CA TYR A 20 0.08 2.75 11.56
C TYR A 20 -0.95 2.29 10.50
N THR A 21 -2.19 2.82 10.55
CA THR A 21 -3.23 2.44 9.58
C THR A 21 -2.93 2.93 8.17
N VAL A 22 -2.29 4.08 7.99
CA VAL A 22 -1.85 4.56 6.67
C VAL A 22 -0.75 3.67 6.11
N ALA A 23 0.26 3.35 6.92
CA ALA A 23 1.37 2.50 6.50
C ALA A 23 0.91 1.08 6.14
N THR A 24 0.08 0.47 6.99
CA THR A 24 -0.42 -0.90 6.78
C THR A 24 -1.49 -0.96 5.69
N GLY A 25 -2.37 0.03 5.62
CA GLY A 25 -3.49 0.05 4.68
C GLY A 25 -3.05 0.08 3.23
N SER A 26 -1.96 0.74 2.89
CA SER A 26 -1.39 0.72 1.55
C SER A 26 -0.92 -0.68 1.14
N ILE A 27 -0.32 -1.43 2.07
CA ILE A 27 0.16 -2.79 1.84
C ILE A 27 -1.01 -3.77 1.70
N PHE A 28 -1.99 -3.72 2.61
CA PHE A 28 -3.15 -4.63 2.59
C PHE A 28 -4.00 -4.51 1.32
N THR A 29 -4.10 -3.33 0.73
CA THR A 29 -4.82 -3.14 -0.53
C THR A 29 -4.13 -3.89 -1.68
N PHE A 30 -2.80 -3.92 -1.69
CA PHE A 30 -2.03 -4.63 -2.69
C PHE A 30 -2.09 -6.14 -2.52
N VAL A 31 -2.03 -6.65 -1.29
CA VAL A 31 -2.04 -8.08 -1.00
C VAL A 31 -3.25 -8.74 -1.64
N ASN A 32 -4.46 -8.25 -1.40
CA ASN A 32 -5.69 -8.87 -1.91
C ASN A 32 -5.81 -8.93 -3.45
N TYR A 33 -5.15 -8.04 -4.17
CA TYR A 33 -5.15 -8.07 -5.64
C TYR A 33 -4.05 -8.98 -6.18
N TRP A 34 -2.84 -8.84 -5.66
CA TRP A 34 -1.68 -9.55 -6.15
C TRP A 34 -1.66 -11.03 -5.74
N ASP A 35 -2.30 -11.39 -4.64
CA ASP A 35 -2.42 -12.79 -4.19
C ASP A 35 -3.03 -13.68 -5.27
N SER A 36 -4.10 -13.24 -5.92
CA SER A 36 -4.74 -14.01 -6.98
C SER A 36 -3.83 -14.20 -8.19
N VAL A 37 -3.01 -13.20 -8.51
CA VAL A 37 -2.03 -13.25 -9.60
C VAL A 37 -0.89 -14.19 -9.25
N PHE A 38 -0.29 -14.03 -8.08
CA PHE A 38 0.83 -14.87 -7.63
C PHE A 38 0.40 -16.33 -7.42
N TYR A 39 -0.80 -16.55 -6.88
CA TYR A 39 -1.33 -17.88 -6.72
C TYR A 39 -1.57 -18.58 -8.07
N GLY A 40 -1.95 -17.82 -9.09
CA GLY A 40 -2.08 -18.32 -10.45
C GLY A 40 -0.76 -18.80 -11.08
N TYR A 41 0.38 -18.19 -10.69
CA TYR A 41 1.71 -18.55 -11.19
C TYR A 41 2.43 -19.58 -10.32
N CYS A 42 2.34 -19.46 -8.99
CA CYS A 42 3.12 -20.23 -8.02
C CYS A 42 2.29 -21.28 -7.26
N GLY A 43 0.97 -21.30 -7.43
CA GLY A 43 0.09 -22.21 -6.71
C GLY A 43 0.26 -22.11 -5.18
N SER A 44 0.31 -23.27 -4.51
CA SER A 44 0.51 -23.35 -3.05
C SER A 44 1.88 -22.83 -2.59
N GLY A 45 2.89 -22.80 -3.48
CA GLY A 45 4.22 -22.23 -3.20
C GLY A 45 4.21 -20.71 -2.91
N THR A 46 3.13 -20.01 -3.26
CA THR A 46 2.96 -18.58 -2.98
C THR A 46 3.14 -18.25 -1.51
N PHE A 47 2.59 -19.06 -0.60
CA PHE A 47 2.74 -18.87 0.85
C PHE A 47 4.21 -18.93 1.28
N LEU A 48 4.95 -19.93 0.79
CA LEU A 48 6.38 -20.08 1.09
C LEU A 48 7.20 -18.91 0.52
N ALA A 49 6.88 -18.47 -0.71
CA ALA A 49 7.52 -17.31 -1.33
C ALA A 49 7.33 -16.04 -0.50
N PHE A 50 6.11 -15.76 -0.02
CA PHE A 50 5.84 -14.61 0.85
C PHE A 50 6.58 -14.72 2.19
N ALA A 51 6.63 -15.90 2.81
CA ALA A 51 7.36 -16.12 4.06
C ALA A 51 8.87 -15.85 3.88
N LEU A 52 9.48 -16.38 2.82
CA LEU A 52 10.90 -16.14 2.50
C LEU A 52 11.18 -14.68 2.20
N MET A 53 10.32 -14.02 1.40
CA MET A 53 10.45 -12.59 1.10
C MET A 53 10.31 -11.72 2.35
N THR A 54 9.43 -12.09 3.29
CA THR A 54 9.30 -11.37 4.55
C THR A 54 10.62 -11.38 5.32
N VAL A 55 11.26 -12.55 5.43
CA VAL A 55 12.58 -12.68 6.08
C VAL A 55 13.64 -11.87 5.34
N ALA A 56 13.64 -11.90 4.00
CA ALA A 56 14.62 -11.18 3.18
C ALA A 56 14.47 -9.64 3.28
N ILE A 57 13.26 -9.13 3.50
CA ILE A 57 12.99 -7.69 3.63
C ILE A 57 13.28 -7.16 5.05
N LEU A 58 13.29 -8.02 6.08
CA LEU A 58 13.54 -7.59 7.47
C LEU A 58 14.80 -6.73 7.65
N PRO A 59 15.98 -7.10 7.11
CA PRO A 59 17.18 -6.26 7.24
C PRO A 59 16.99 -4.87 6.63
N ILE A 60 16.30 -4.77 5.49
CA ILE A 60 16.00 -3.50 4.82
C ILE A 60 15.10 -2.64 5.72
N ALA A 61 14.05 -3.23 6.28
CA ALA A 61 13.14 -2.54 7.19
C ALA A 61 13.85 -2.02 8.44
N LEU A 62 14.80 -2.78 9.00
CA LEU A 62 15.61 -2.35 10.14
C LEU A 62 16.50 -1.16 9.80
N VAL A 63 17.18 -1.18 8.65
CA VAL A 63 18.00 -0.05 8.17
C VAL A 63 17.15 1.21 7.99
N TYR A 64 15.98 1.10 7.36
CA TYR A 64 15.06 2.24 7.21
C TYR A 64 14.55 2.78 8.55
N SER A 65 14.26 1.89 9.50
CA SER A 65 13.85 2.28 10.85
C SER A 65 14.95 3.06 11.58
N GLU A 66 16.20 2.61 11.46
CA GLU A 66 17.37 3.30 12.03
C GLU A 66 17.59 4.67 11.38
N LEU A 67 17.58 4.75 10.04
CA LEU A 67 17.69 6.01 9.31
C LEU A 67 16.58 6.99 9.69
N ALA A 68 15.34 6.53 9.82
CA ALA A 68 14.22 7.35 10.26
C ALA A 68 14.37 7.86 11.70
N SER A 69 15.04 7.11 12.56
CA SER A 69 15.33 7.52 13.95
C SER A 69 16.44 8.57 14.04
N ILE A 70 17.38 8.57 13.09
CA ILE A 70 18.49 9.54 12.99
C ILE A 70 18.02 10.85 12.35
N PHE A 71 17.32 10.73 11.23
CA PHE A 71 16.87 11.88 10.43
C PHE A 71 15.40 12.22 10.71
N HIS A 72 15.15 13.10 11.65
CA HIS A 72 13.80 13.55 12.05
C HIS A 72 13.18 14.58 11.07
N THR A 73 13.66 14.66 9.84
CA THR A 73 13.24 15.63 8.83
C THR A 73 12.41 14.99 7.73
N GLY A 74 11.49 15.72 7.12
CA GLY A 74 10.79 15.28 5.93
C GLY A 74 11.75 15.16 4.74
N GLY A 75 11.52 14.17 3.88
CA GLY A 75 12.35 13.96 2.67
C GLY A 75 12.91 12.55 2.52
N GLY A 76 12.81 11.69 3.56
CA GLY A 76 13.14 10.27 3.51
C GLY A 76 14.33 9.93 2.59
N GLU A 77 14.03 9.28 1.47
CA GLU A 77 15.01 8.81 0.49
C GLU A 77 15.98 9.90 -0.02
N LEU A 78 15.51 11.14 -0.16
CA LEU A 78 16.36 12.25 -0.58
C LEU A 78 17.47 12.46 0.43
N ILE A 79 17.14 12.52 1.70
CA ILE A 79 18.09 12.80 2.77
C ILE A 79 19.02 11.61 2.99
N TYR A 80 18.45 10.41 3.07
CA TYR A 80 19.23 9.18 3.32
C TYR A 80 20.31 8.98 2.24
N ASN A 81 19.94 9.11 0.98
CA ASN A 81 20.89 8.94 -0.13
C ASN A 81 21.82 10.14 -0.31
N THR A 82 21.38 11.38 0.01
CA THR A 82 22.23 12.57 -0.06
C THR A 82 23.33 12.53 0.97
N VAL A 83 23.00 12.13 2.19
CA VAL A 83 23.99 12.06 3.29
C VAL A 83 24.83 10.80 3.19
N GLY A 84 24.24 9.66 2.82
CA GLY A 84 24.95 8.39 2.75
C GLY A 84 25.87 8.25 1.53
N ILE A 85 25.55 8.89 0.40
CA ILE A 85 26.32 8.74 -0.86
C ILE A 85 26.74 10.10 -1.39
N ASN A 86 25.81 10.85 -1.99
CA ASN A 86 26.00 12.23 -2.44
C ASN A 86 24.68 12.86 -2.92
N LYS A 87 24.70 14.19 -3.13
CA LYS A 87 23.51 14.96 -3.54
C LYS A 87 22.90 14.55 -4.89
N HIS A 88 23.73 14.10 -5.83
CA HIS A 88 23.27 13.71 -7.16
C HIS A 88 22.51 12.37 -7.11
N VAL A 89 23.03 11.41 -6.35
CA VAL A 89 22.37 10.12 -6.10
C VAL A 89 21.09 10.32 -5.29
N GLY A 90 21.10 11.18 -4.27
CA GLY A 90 19.92 11.52 -3.50
C GLY A 90 18.81 12.11 -4.36
N PHE A 91 19.14 13.05 -5.24
CA PHE A 91 18.18 13.63 -6.18
C PHE A 91 17.62 12.57 -7.15
N LEU A 92 18.48 11.76 -7.78
CA LEU A 92 18.08 10.74 -8.74
C LEU A 92 17.18 9.67 -8.08
N ALA A 93 17.56 9.18 -6.92
CA ALA A 93 16.77 8.21 -6.16
C ALA A 93 15.37 8.75 -5.83
N SER A 94 15.29 9.98 -5.34
CA SER A 94 14.01 10.62 -5.02
C SER A 94 13.14 10.85 -6.25
N TRP A 95 13.75 11.20 -7.38
CA TRP A 95 13.06 11.36 -8.65
C TRP A 95 12.43 10.03 -9.11
N LEU A 96 13.22 8.95 -9.07
CA LEU A 96 12.75 7.62 -9.46
C LEU A 96 11.62 7.12 -8.55
N ILE A 97 11.74 7.32 -7.24
CA ILE A 97 10.69 6.94 -6.29
C ILE A 97 9.43 7.76 -6.50
N MET A 98 9.55 9.07 -6.74
CA MET A 98 8.40 9.92 -7.07
C MET A 98 7.70 9.44 -8.34
N ALA A 99 8.46 9.13 -9.41
CA ALA A 99 7.92 8.62 -10.66
C ALA A 99 7.21 7.27 -10.45
N ALA A 100 7.79 6.37 -9.63
CA ALA A 100 7.17 5.11 -9.26
C ALA A 100 5.84 5.33 -8.52
N TRP A 101 5.79 6.19 -7.52
CA TRP A 101 4.57 6.47 -6.76
C TRP A 101 3.46 7.15 -7.57
N ILE A 102 3.81 7.98 -8.57
CA ILE A 102 2.82 8.60 -9.47
C ILE A 102 2.14 7.54 -10.36
N SER A 103 2.85 6.48 -10.75
CA SER A 103 2.29 5.41 -11.59
C SER A 103 1.40 4.42 -10.85
N VAL A 104 1.50 4.33 -9.52
CA VAL A 104 0.72 3.37 -8.70
C VAL A 104 -0.79 3.63 -8.74
N PRO A 105 -1.33 4.84 -8.49
CA PRO A 105 -2.78 5.08 -8.46
C PRO A 105 -3.49 4.70 -9.76
N PRO A 106 -3.00 5.07 -10.96
CA PRO A 106 -3.62 4.64 -12.21
C PRO A 106 -3.65 3.11 -12.37
N ALA A 107 -2.58 2.43 -12.01
CA ALA A 107 -2.49 0.97 -12.10
C ALA A 107 -3.51 0.29 -11.17
N VAL A 108 -3.63 0.77 -9.92
CA VAL A 108 -4.60 0.24 -8.95
C VAL A 108 -6.03 0.45 -9.40
N VAL A 109 -6.36 1.66 -9.87
CA VAL A 109 -7.72 1.96 -10.33
C VAL A 109 -8.09 1.15 -11.58
N MET A 110 -7.17 0.95 -12.52
CA MET A 110 -7.38 0.06 -13.66
C MET A 110 -7.60 -1.39 -13.23
N ALA A 111 -6.86 -1.87 -12.24
CA ALA A 111 -7.07 -3.19 -11.66
C ALA A 111 -8.46 -3.35 -11.05
N ILE A 112 -8.91 -2.37 -10.25
CA ILE A 112 -10.26 -2.33 -9.68
C ILE A 112 -11.31 -2.35 -10.79
N MET A 113 -11.16 -1.52 -11.81
CA MET A 113 -12.12 -1.45 -12.92
C MET A 113 -12.18 -2.75 -13.71
N THR A 114 -11.06 -3.41 -13.93
CA THR A 114 -11.02 -4.73 -14.57
C THR A 114 -11.78 -5.77 -13.75
N TRP A 115 -11.58 -5.77 -12.44
CA TRP A 115 -12.28 -6.67 -11.53
C TRP A 115 -13.79 -6.40 -11.49
N VAL A 116 -14.20 -5.12 -11.37
CA VAL A 116 -15.61 -4.69 -11.39
C VAL A 116 -16.27 -5.08 -12.69
N ASN A 117 -15.65 -4.78 -13.83
CA ASN A 117 -16.17 -5.12 -15.15
C ASN A 117 -16.41 -6.63 -15.29
N LYS A 118 -15.47 -7.45 -14.82
CA LYS A 118 -15.57 -8.91 -14.84
C LYS A 118 -16.66 -9.43 -13.90
N THR A 119 -16.74 -8.91 -12.68
CA THR A 119 -17.66 -9.40 -11.63
C THR A 119 -19.11 -9.02 -11.93
N LEU A 120 -19.34 -7.80 -12.41
CA LEU A 120 -20.68 -7.30 -12.73
C LEU A 120 -21.09 -7.55 -14.19
N ASN A 121 -20.22 -8.19 -14.98
CA ASN A 121 -20.44 -8.47 -16.42
C ASN A 121 -20.90 -7.21 -17.21
N LEU A 122 -20.26 -6.05 -16.95
CA LEU A 122 -20.67 -4.77 -17.55
C LEU A 122 -20.38 -4.69 -19.04
N GLY A 123 -19.55 -5.58 -19.59
CA GLY A 123 -19.20 -5.60 -21.01
C GLY A 123 -18.45 -4.37 -21.50
N LEU A 124 -17.81 -3.61 -20.58
CA LEU A 124 -17.07 -2.41 -20.93
C LEU A 124 -15.82 -2.77 -21.74
N GLY A 125 -15.68 -2.18 -22.92
CA GLY A 125 -14.44 -2.24 -23.68
C GLY A 125 -13.31 -1.48 -22.98
N THR A 126 -12.07 -1.66 -23.46
CA THR A 126 -10.86 -1.05 -22.87
C THR A 126 -11.01 0.46 -22.64
N TRP A 127 -11.52 1.18 -23.61
CA TRP A 127 -11.72 2.63 -23.51
C TRP A 127 -12.80 3.03 -22.48
N GLY A 128 -13.85 2.21 -22.33
CA GLY A 128 -14.86 2.41 -21.30
C GLY A 128 -14.28 2.22 -19.90
N MET A 129 -13.46 1.21 -19.69
CA MET A 129 -12.74 1.00 -18.42
C MET A 129 -11.79 2.15 -18.10
N VAL A 130 -11.02 2.64 -19.10
CA VAL A 130 -10.13 3.81 -18.93
C VAL A 130 -10.92 5.06 -18.55
N GLY A 131 -12.07 5.31 -19.20
CA GLY A 131 -12.93 6.44 -18.86
C GLY A 131 -13.44 6.39 -17.41
N CYS A 132 -13.97 5.24 -16.99
CA CYS A 132 -14.41 5.05 -15.59
C CYS A 132 -13.25 5.16 -14.60
N ALA A 133 -12.08 4.62 -14.95
CA ALA A 133 -10.87 4.73 -14.12
C ALA A 133 -10.45 6.20 -13.97
N ALA A 134 -10.47 6.99 -15.02
CA ALA A 134 -10.18 8.43 -14.98
C ALA A 134 -11.13 9.19 -14.05
N VAL A 135 -12.43 8.90 -14.11
CA VAL A 135 -13.43 9.49 -13.21
C VAL A 135 -13.12 9.15 -11.75
N LEU A 136 -12.82 7.89 -11.45
CA LEU A 136 -12.45 7.46 -10.10
C LEU A 136 -11.18 8.15 -9.59
N LEU A 137 -10.16 8.32 -10.44
CA LEU A 137 -8.94 9.06 -10.09
C LEU A 137 -9.23 10.51 -9.76
N VAL A 138 -10.08 11.18 -10.57
CA VAL A 138 -10.49 12.56 -10.30
C VAL A 138 -11.24 12.67 -8.98
N LEU A 139 -12.17 11.76 -8.69
CA LEU A 139 -12.91 11.73 -7.43
C LEU A 139 -11.94 11.52 -6.25
N TYR A 140 -11.02 10.58 -6.35
CA TYR A 140 -10.01 10.35 -5.33
C TYR A 140 -9.13 11.58 -5.11
N PHE A 141 -8.70 12.25 -6.18
CA PHE A 141 -7.93 13.48 -6.12
C PHE A 141 -8.69 14.61 -5.41
N LEU A 142 -9.97 14.81 -5.76
CA LEU A 142 -10.82 15.82 -5.11
C LEU A 142 -11.00 15.53 -3.62
N MET A 143 -11.17 14.27 -3.23
CA MET A 143 -11.20 13.87 -1.82
C MET A 143 -9.86 14.12 -1.10
N SER A 144 -8.75 13.92 -1.80
CA SER A 144 -7.41 14.10 -1.26
C SER A 144 -7.07 15.56 -0.94
N ILE A 145 -7.63 16.51 -1.68
CA ILE A 145 -7.41 17.95 -1.46
C ILE A 145 -8.09 18.45 -0.18
N GLN A 146 -9.20 17.82 0.23
CA GLN A 146 -10.05 18.38 1.28
C GLN A 146 -9.42 18.35 2.66
N ASN A 147 -9.13 17.19 3.20
CA ASN A 147 -8.57 17.08 4.55
C ASN A 147 -7.87 15.74 4.76
N VAL A 148 -6.59 15.80 5.11
CA VAL A 148 -5.76 14.62 5.42
C VAL A 148 -6.38 13.77 6.53
N GLN A 149 -7.00 14.38 7.54
CA GLN A 149 -7.62 13.63 8.64
C GLN A 149 -8.83 12.82 8.20
N PHE A 150 -9.62 13.33 7.24
CA PHE A 150 -10.74 12.60 6.67
C PHE A 150 -10.26 11.37 5.89
N LEU A 151 -9.26 11.53 5.03
CA LEU A 151 -8.66 10.43 4.27
C LEU A 151 -8.10 9.34 5.19
N VAL A 152 -7.36 9.74 6.23
CA VAL A 152 -6.78 8.79 7.19
C VAL A 152 -7.85 8.00 7.94
N LYS A 153 -8.94 8.67 8.34
CA LYS A 153 -10.09 7.99 8.99
C LYS A 153 -10.80 7.03 8.02
N ALA A 154 -11.02 7.45 6.80
CA ALA A 154 -11.64 6.61 5.76
C ALA A 154 -10.76 5.37 5.48
N GLN A 155 -9.45 5.57 5.32
CA GLN A 155 -8.49 4.48 5.11
C GLN A 155 -8.44 3.53 6.31
N ALA A 156 -8.47 4.04 7.55
CA ALA A 156 -8.54 3.22 8.74
C ALA A 156 -9.81 2.36 8.77
N GLY A 157 -10.96 2.94 8.46
CA GLY A 157 -12.23 2.20 8.37
C GLY A 157 -12.18 1.09 7.32
N MET A 158 -11.66 1.38 6.13
CA MET A 158 -11.49 0.39 5.06
C MET A 158 -10.52 -0.73 5.46
N LEU A 159 -9.41 -0.41 6.15
CA LEU A 159 -8.46 -1.41 6.64
C LEU A 159 -9.11 -2.37 7.64
N PHE A 160 -9.81 -1.85 8.64
CA PHE A 160 -10.50 -2.69 9.62
C PHE A 160 -11.59 -3.56 8.99
N CYS A 161 -12.36 -3.02 8.04
CA CYS A 161 -13.34 -3.78 7.28
C CYS A 161 -12.66 -4.91 6.49
N ASN A 162 -11.56 -4.61 5.81
CA ASN A 162 -10.79 -5.59 5.05
C ASN A 162 -10.25 -6.72 5.94
N ILE A 163 -9.65 -6.39 7.09
CA ILE A 163 -9.16 -7.37 8.05
C ILE A 163 -10.31 -8.25 8.55
N ALA A 164 -11.44 -7.65 8.90
CA ALA A 164 -12.62 -8.40 9.37
C ALA A 164 -13.12 -9.38 8.31
N VAL A 165 -13.27 -8.92 7.05
CA VAL A 165 -13.69 -9.77 5.94
C VAL A 165 -12.69 -10.90 5.70
N THR A 166 -11.39 -10.61 5.72
CA THR A 166 -10.34 -11.63 5.53
C THR A 166 -10.40 -12.71 6.63
N ILE A 167 -10.55 -12.29 7.89
CA ILE A 167 -10.67 -13.23 9.01
C ILE A 167 -11.93 -14.08 8.87
N ILE A 168 -13.09 -13.46 8.60
CA ILE A 168 -14.36 -14.17 8.45
C ILE A 168 -14.26 -15.17 7.29
N THR A 169 -13.74 -14.75 6.15
CA THR A 169 -13.55 -15.62 4.97
C THR A 169 -12.61 -16.79 5.30
N GLY A 170 -11.51 -16.52 6.00
CA GLY A 170 -10.57 -17.56 6.43
C GLY A 170 -11.25 -18.59 7.34
N PHE A 171 -12.03 -18.15 8.33
CA PHE A 171 -12.80 -19.06 9.18
C PHE A 171 -13.84 -19.87 8.38
N LEU A 172 -14.60 -19.22 7.51
CA LEU A 172 -15.59 -19.91 6.66
C LEU A 172 -14.93 -20.98 5.78
N LEU A 173 -13.77 -20.71 5.22
CA LEU A 173 -13.03 -21.69 4.42
C LEU A 173 -12.54 -22.88 5.26
N LEU A 174 -12.05 -22.65 6.47
CA LEU A 174 -11.64 -23.72 7.38
C LEU A 174 -12.80 -24.69 7.73
N PHE A 175 -13.99 -24.15 7.90
CA PHE A 175 -15.20 -24.94 8.24
C PHE A 175 -15.98 -25.45 7.03
N SER A 176 -15.57 -25.08 5.80
CA SER A 176 -16.30 -25.47 4.57
C SER A 176 -16.16 -26.93 4.17
N GLY A 177 -15.32 -27.72 4.86
CA GLY A 177 -15.03 -29.12 4.52
C GLY A 177 -14.23 -29.36 3.23
N HIS A 178 -13.88 -28.29 2.50
CA HIS A 178 -13.06 -28.35 1.29
C HIS A 178 -11.56 -28.19 1.59
N TRP A 179 -11.21 -28.08 2.87
CA TRP A 179 -9.84 -27.92 3.30
C TRP A 179 -9.17 -29.28 3.52
N HIS A 180 -8.16 -29.60 2.68
CA HIS A 180 -7.38 -30.83 2.77
C HIS A 180 -5.89 -30.51 2.86
N LEU A 181 -5.20 -31.14 3.83
CA LEU A 181 -3.74 -31.03 3.97
C LEU A 181 -2.98 -31.47 2.72
N SER A 182 -3.57 -32.36 1.90
CA SER A 182 -3.00 -32.78 0.63
C SER A 182 -2.83 -31.64 -0.38
N ASN A 183 -3.57 -30.54 -0.23
CA ASN A 183 -3.41 -29.37 -1.09
C ASN A 183 -2.06 -28.66 -0.93
N PHE A 184 -1.33 -28.93 0.16
CA PHE A 184 0.03 -28.44 0.39
C PHE A 184 1.11 -29.37 -0.14
N GLY A 185 0.76 -30.60 -0.55
CA GLY A 185 1.70 -31.62 -1.02
C GLY A 185 2.17 -31.46 -2.46
N ASN A 186 1.64 -30.52 -3.22
CA ASN A 186 2.00 -30.21 -4.61
C ASN A 186 2.83 -28.92 -4.69
N ILE A 187 3.82 -28.81 -3.82
CA ILE A 187 4.81 -27.71 -3.85
C ILE A 187 5.99 -28.12 -4.70
#